data_be94b60478995efc41b7fa4acc20fe7b
#
_entry.id   be94b60478995efc41b7fa4acc20fe7b
#
_cell.length_a   1.000
_cell.length_b   1.000
_cell.length_c   1.000
_cell.angle_alpha   90.00
_cell.angle_beta   90.00
_cell.angle_gamma   90.00
#
_symmetry.space_group_name_H-M   'P 1'
#
loop_
_entity.id
_entity.type
_entity.pdbx_description
1 polymer ?
#
loop_
_entity_poly.entity_id
_entity_poly.type
_entity_poly.pdbx_seq_one_letter_code
_entity_poly.pdbx_strand_id
1 'polypeptide(L)'
;MPQPDNNINFDVLFRYNFRPLCLYALHYLQDVDLSEDIVQESYAALWEKLQEGAHVLNRKSYLYMMVRNRCLDHLRKKGIPTESLKPYDTYGIIDDDDAQERAQTEARMWTAIDSLPEKCREVFILSKRDGLKYEEIAEELGLSVNTVRNQISKALKVLKEGVHKLYTFFFA
;
A
#
# COMPACT_ATOMS: atom_id res chain seq x y z
N MET A 1 12.76 32.14 -4.30
CA MET A 1 11.63 32.19 -3.35
C MET A 1 11.17 30.80 -3.04
N PRO A 2 11.14 30.39 -1.79
CA PRO A 2 10.52 29.12 -1.44
C PRO A 2 9.02 29.24 -1.72
N GLN A 3 8.50 28.35 -2.52
CA GLN A 3 7.06 28.29 -2.79
C GLN A 3 6.34 27.80 -1.53
N PRO A 4 5.51 28.59 -0.88
CA PRO A 4 4.81 28.16 0.34
C PRO A 4 3.83 26.99 0.14
N ASP A 5 3.40 26.75 -1.09
CA ASP A 5 2.44 25.69 -1.43
C ASP A 5 3.03 24.28 -1.39
N ASN A 6 4.35 24.12 -1.54
CA ASN A 6 4.99 22.80 -1.57
C ASN A 6 5.05 22.15 -0.19
N ASN A 7 5.21 22.93 0.87
CA ASN A 7 5.35 22.41 2.24
C ASN A 7 4.01 21.95 2.82
N ILE A 8 2.95 22.73 2.61
CA ILE A 8 1.60 22.39 3.09
C ILE A 8 1.10 21.13 2.39
N ASN A 9 1.32 21.04 1.09
CA ASN A 9 0.89 19.90 0.29
C ASN A 9 1.67 18.62 0.66
N PHE A 10 2.94 18.71 1.05
CA PHE A 10 3.72 17.57 1.49
C PHE A 10 3.28 17.03 2.86
N ASP A 11 2.97 17.91 3.82
CA ASP A 11 2.45 17.53 5.12
C ASP A 11 1.10 16.82 5.01
N VAL A 12 0.21 17.33 4.17
CA VAL A 12 -1.07 16.67 3.85
C VAL A 12 -0.83 15.30 3.21
N LEU A 13 0.09 15.22 2.24
CA LEU A 13 0.46 13.97 1.59
C LEU A 13 0.95 12.93 2.61
N PHE A 14 1.78 13.35 3.57
CA PHE A 14 2.27 12.50 4.64
C PHE A 14 1.13 12.01 5.56
N ARG A 15 0.34 12.91 6.10
CA ARG A 15 -0.73 12.56 7.06
C ARG A 15 -1.74 11.57 6.51
N TYR A 16 -2.14 11.73 5.26
CA TYR A 16 -3.17 10.88 4.66
C TYR A 16 -2.66 9.57 4.07
N ASN A 17 -1.38 9.49 3.73
CA ASN A 17 -0.86 8.33 2.99
C ASN A 17 0.18 7.51 3.76
N PHE A 18 0.67 7.97 4.90
CA PHE A 18 1.70 7.25 5.65
C PHE A 18 1.23 5.85 6.08
N ARG A 19 0.08 5.76 6.74
CA ARG A 19 -0.47 4.46 7.18
C ARG A 19 -0.82 3.53 6.02
N PRO A 20 -1.56 3.96 4.99
CA PRO A 20 -1.79 3.13 3.82
C PRO A 20 -0.51 2.63 3.15
N LEU A 21 0.52 3.46 3.06
CA LEU A 21 1.82 3.07 2.52
C LEU A 21 2.53 2.04 3.41
N CYS A 22 2.45 2.19 4.73
CA CYS A 22 2.99 1.19 5.67
C CYS A 22 2.28 -0.16 5.53
N LEU A 23 0.96 -0.18 5.39
CA LEU A 23 0.20 -1.40 5.11
C LEU A 23 0.61 -2.03 3.77
N TYR A 24 0.82 -1.21 2.76
CA TYR A 24 1.29 -1.64 1.46
C TYR A 24 2.69 -2.28 1.54
N ALA A 25 3.63 -1.64 2.22
CA ALA A 25 4.97 -2.19 2.45
C ALA A 25 4.90 -3.49 3.28
N LEU A 26 4.07 -3.52 4.31
CA LEU A 26 3.87 -4.69 5.16
C LEU A 26 3.35 -5.91 4.38
N HIS A 27 2.54 -5.67 3.35
CA HIS A 27 2.11 -6.72 2.42
C HIS A 27 3.29 -7.46 1.76
N TYR A 28 4.36 -6.75 1.44
CA TYR A 28 5.57 -7.36 0.85
C TYR A 28 6.52 -7.92 1.91
N LEU A 29 6.74 -7.18 2.99
CA LEU A 29 7.87 -7.40 3.91
C LEU A 29 7.50 -8.24 5.13
N GLN A 30 6.24 -8.22 5.56
CA GLN A 30 5.75 -8.87 6.78
C GLN A 30 6.52 -8.44 8.06
N ASP A 31 7.09 -7.26 8.04
CA ASP A 31 7.87 -6.65 9.11
C ASP A 31 7.44 -5.19 9.26
N VAL A 32 6.89 -4.84 10.43
CA VAL A 32 6.31 -3.51 10.69
C VAL A 32 7.39 -2.44 10.70
N ASP A 33 8.48 -2.67 11.45
CA ASP A 33 9.55 -1.69 11.63
C ASP A 33 10.24 -1.39 10.29
N LEU A 34 10.55 -2.44 9.54
CA LEU A 34 11.14 -2.30 8.21
C LEU A 34 10.19 -1.62 7.23
N SER A 35 8.90 -1.90 7.33
CA SER A 35 7.90 -1.24 6.48
C SER A 35 7.82 0.26 6.74
N GLU A 36 7.81 0.66 7.99
CA GLU A 36 7.84 2.07 8.39
C GLU A 36 9.12 2.76 7.92
N ASP A 37 10.27 2.13 8.10
CA ASP A 37 11.57 2.66 7.65
C ASP A 37 11.59 2.89 6.15
N ILE A 38 11.14 1.93 5.35
CA ILE A 38 11.08 2.05 3.89
C ILE A 38 10.13 3.17 3.45
N VAL A 39 9.00 3.32 4.11
CA VAL A 39 8.05 4.40 3.82
C VAL A 39 8.66 5.76 4.16
N GLN A 40 9.30 5.90 5.33
CA GLN A 40 9.97 7.14 5.74
C GLN A 40 11.10 7.52 4.75
N GLU A 41 11.94 6.56 4.37
CA GLU A 41 12.99 6.78 3.36
C GLU A 41 12.41 7.22 2.01
N SER A 42 11.27 6.67 1.61
CA SER A 42 10.60 7.04 0.36
C SER A 42 10.07 8.48 0.41
N TYR A 43 9.52 8.91 1.53
CA TYR A 43 9.13 10.31 1.73
C TYR A 43 10.33 11.25 1.69
N ALA A 44 11.44 10.90 2.36
CA ALA A 44 12.66 11.69 2.35
C ALA A 44 13.23 11.83 0.93
N ALA A 45 13.26 10.74 0.18
CA ALA A 45 13.74 10.74 -1.21
C ALA A 45 12.84 11.59 -2.14
N LEU A 46 11.52 11.52 -1.94
CA LEU A 46 10.59 12.38 -2.67
C LEU A 46 10.83 13.87 -2.33
N TRP A 47 10.99 14.18 -1.05
CA TRP A 47 11.26 15.53 -0.60
C TRP A 47 12.53 16.12 -1.26
N GLU A 48 13.62 15.37 -1.23
CA GLU A 48 14.88 15.77 -1.86
C GLU A 48 14.70 16.05 -3.36
N LYS A 49 14.03 15.15 -4.08
CA LYS A 49 13.73 15.36 -5.51
C LYS A 49 12.93 16.62 -5.78
N LEU A 50 11.93 16.91 -4.94
CA LEU A 50 11.14 18.12 -5.09
C LEU A 50 11.97 19.39 -4.81
N GLN A 51 12.91 19.33 -3.88
CA GLN A 51 13.86 20.44 -3.61
C GLN A 51 14.83 20.66 -4.76
N GLU A 52 15.22 19.61 -5.47
CA GLU A 52 16.06 19.69 -6.68
C GLU A 52 15.29 20.20 -7.92
N GLY A 53 14.00 20.48 -7.78
CA GLY A 53 13.17 21.02 -8.85
C GLY A 53 12.53 19.95 -9.74
N ALA A 54 12.52 18.68 -9.34
CA ALA A 54 11.84 17.64 -10.08
C ALA A 54 10.33 17.88 -10.11
N HIS A 55 9.74 17.74 -11.28
CA HIS A 55 8.30 17.88 -11.47
C HIS A 55 7.61 16.50 -11.40
N VAL A 56 6.95 16.25 -10.30
CA VAL A 56 6.18 15.00 -10.08
C VAL A 56 4.70 15.31 -10.13
N LEU A 57 4.04 14.88 -11.19
CA LEU A 57 2.62 15.16 -11.43
C LEU A 57 1.72 14.52 -10.38
N ASN A 58 1.95 13.25 -10.05
CA ASN A 58 1.18 12.52 -9.05
C ASN A 58 2.11 11.98 -7.96
N ARG A 59 2.28 12.76 -6.90
CA ARG A 59 3.17 12.43 -5.77
C ARG A 59 2.75 11.17 -5.04
N LYS A 60 1.44 10.94 -4.89
CA LYS A 60 0.91 9.75 -4.23
C LYS A 60 1.28 8.48 -5.00
N SER A 61 1.01 8.43 -6.29
CA SER A 61 1.38 7.30 -7.15
C SER A 61 2.89 7.08 -7.18
N TYR A 62 3.66 8.14 -7.20
CA TYR A 62 5.12 8.09 -7.16
C TYR A 62 5.62 7.43 -5.87
N LEU A 63 5.05 7.80 -4.72
CA LEU A 63 5.39 7.17 -3.44
C LEU A 63 5.09 5.67 -3.43
N TYR A 64 3.93 5.24 -3.94
CA TYR A 64 3.61 3.83 -4.04
C TYR A 64 4.60 3.06 -4.92
N MET A 65 5.01 3.64 -6.05
CA MET A 65 6.05 3.03 -6.90
C MET A 65 7.39 2.93 -6.17
N MET A 66 7.82 3.99 -5.48
CA MET A 66 9.07 4.01 -4.72
C MET A 66 9.07 2.96 -3.60
N VAL A 67 8.01 2.92 -2.82
CA VAL A 67 7.86 1.97 -1.70
C VAL A 67 7.90 0.53 -2.24
N ARG A 68 7.14 0.24 -3.29
CA ARG A 68 7.14 -1.09 -3.91
C ARG A 68 8.53 -1.49 -4.40
N ASN A 69 9.20 -0.62 -5.13
CA ASN A 69 10.54 -0.90 -5.64
C ASN A 69 11.53 -1.18 -4.51
N ARG A 70 11.51 -0.39 -3.44
CA ARG A 70 12.37 -0.60 -2.26
C ARG A 70 12.06 -1.91 -1.54
N CYS A 71 10.79 -2.28 -1.42
CA CYS A 71 10.39 -3.56 -0.86
C CYS A 71 10.93 -4.72 -1.70
N LEU A 72 10.78 -4.65 -3.02
CA LEU A 72 11.28 -5.69 -3.93
C LEU A 72 12.80 -5.80 -3.91
N ASP A 73 13.51 -4.67 -3.86
CA ASP A 73 14.97 -4.67 -3.72
C ASP A 73 15.42 -5.33 -2.42
N HIS A 74 14.73 -5.05 -1.32
CA HIS A 74 15.00 -5.68 -0.03
C HIS A 74 14.79 -7.21 -0.10
N LEU A 75 13.69 -7.66 -0.68
CA LEU A 75 13.39 -9.08 -0.84
C LEU A 75 14.42 -9.79 -1.71
N ARG A 76 14.87 -9.17 -2.81
CA ARG A 76 15.93 -9.70 -3.67
C ARG A 76 17.25 -9.84 -2.94
N LYS A 77 17.64 -8.85 -2.16
CA LYS A 77 18.87 -8.91 -1.34
C LYS A 77 18.84 -10.07 -0.33
N LYS A 78 17.66 -10.44 0.16
CA LYS A 78 17.45 -11.60 1.02
C LYS A 78 17.33 -12.93 0.25
N GLY A 79 17.43 -12.93 -1.07
CA GLY A 79 17.29 -14.13 -1.91
C GLY A 79 15.86 -14.65 -2.02
N ILE A 80 14.88 -13.84 -1.70
CA ILE A 80 13.46 -14.20 -1.84
C ILE A 80 13.06 -14.03 -3.32
N PRO A 81 12.47 -15.05 -3.98
CA PRO A 81 12.07 -14.95 -5.37
C PRO A 81 11.04 -13.83 -5.59
N THR A 82 11.36 -12.90 -6.48
CA THR A 82 10.47 -11.80 -6.89
C THR A 82 10.28 -11.74 -8.40
N GLU A 83 10.55 -12.83 -9.08
CA GLU A 83 10.60 -12.91 -10.56
C GLU A 83 9.26 -12.54 -11.22
N SER A 84 8.14 -12.87 -10.57
CA SER A 84 6.80 -12.48 -11.03
C SER A 84 6.45 -11.02 -10.76
N LEU A 85 7.25 -10.32 -9.95
CA LEU A 85 7.01 -8.94 -9.51
C LEU A 85 8.08 -8.03 -10.11
N LYS A 86 7.79 -7.42 -11.25
CA LYS A 86 8.69 -6.43 -11.86
C LYS A 86 8.62 -5.12 -11.09
N PRO A 87 9.76 -4.45 -10.82
CA PRO A 87 9.76 -3.08 -10.30
C PRO A 87 9.04 -2.15 -11.27
N TYR A 88 8.42 -1.11 -10.74
CA TYR A 88 7.99 -0.01 -11.58
C TYR A 88 9.22 0.77 -12.07
N ASP A 89 9.20 1.21 -13.31
CA ASP A 89 10.20 2.10 -13.85
C ASP A 89 9.98 3.51 -13.28
N THR A 90 10.76 3.87 -12.26
CA THR A 90 10.68 5.17 -11.62
C THR A 90 11.41 6.28 -12.39
N TYR A 91 12.19 5.93 -13.40
CA TYR A 91 12.88 6.90 -14.25
C TYR A 91 12.03 7.30 -15.46
N GLY A 92 11.18 6.40 -15.96
CA GLY A 92 10.25 6.63 -17.05
C GLY A 92 8.82 6.91 -16.62
N ILE A 93 8.58 7.26 -15.36
CA ILE A 93 7.24 7.45 -14.78
C ILE A 93 6.35 8.41 -15.57
N ILE A 94 6.95 9.36 -16.25
CA ILE A 94 6.24 10.38 -17.02
C ILE A 94 5.58 9.75 -18.25
N ASP A 95 6.12 8.63 -18.75
CA ASP A 95 5.71 8.01 -20.01
C ASP A 95 5.09 6.60 -19.87
N ASP A 96 5.08 6.01 -18.66
CA ASP A 96 4.46 4.70 -18.42
C ASP A 96 3.07 4.84 -17.77
N ASP A 97 2.09 5.08 -18.60
CA ASP A 97 0.68 5.20 -18.20
C ASP A 97 0.17 3.96 -17.47
N ASP A 98 0.62 2.77 -17.85
CA ASP A 98 0.21 1.50 -17.23
C ASP A 98 0.74 1.36 -15.80
N ALA A 99 2.01 1.68 -15.57
CA ALA A 99 2.61 1.66 -14.23
C ALA A 99 1.96 2.70 -13.31
N GLN A 100 1.67 3.88 -13.85
CA GLN A 100 1.00 4.94 -13.09
C GLN A 100 -0.45 4.54 -12.75
N GLU A 101 -1.19 3.95 -13.66
CA GLU A 101 -2.56 3.46 -13.40
C GLU A 101 -2.57 2.36 -12.34
N ARG A 102 -1.63 1.42 -12.40
CA ARG A 102 -1.47 0.37 -11.36
C ARG A 102 -1.17 0.97 -10.01
N ALA A 103 -0.23 1.90 -9.93
CA ALA A 103 0.13 2.57 -8.66
C ALA A 103 -1.05 3.36 -8.09
N GLN A 104 -1.83 4.03 -8.91
CA GLN A 104 -3.04 4.72 -8.48
C GLN A 104 -4.10 3.75 -7.95
N THR A 105 -4.27 2.61 -8.61
CA THR A 105 -5.20 1.56 -8.22
C THR A 105 -4.78 0.96 -6.87
N GLU A 106 -3.50 0.63 -6.70
CA GLU A 106 -2.94 0.14 -5.44
C GLU A 106 -3.09 1.18 -4.32
N ALA A 107 -2.84 2.45 -4.61
CA ALA A 107 -3.01 3.53 -3.64
C ALA A 107 -4.45 3.67 -3.14
N ARG A 108 -5.42 3.58 -4.04
CA ARG A 108 -6.85 3.61 -3.69
C ARG A 108 -7.24 2.41 -2.84
N MET A 109 -6.75 1.24 -3.19
CA MET A 109 -7.01 0.01 -2.48
C MET A 109 -6.51 0.06 -1.04
N TRP A 110 -5.24 0.42 -0.85
CA TRP A 110 -4.65 0.47 0.49
C TRP A 110 -5.25 1.58 1.34
N THR A 111 -5.65 2.69 0.74
CA THR A 111 -6.42 3.74 1.41
C THR A 111 -7.79 3.21 1.87
N ALA A 112 -8.47 2.45 1.04
CA ALA A 112 -9.75 1.83 1.38
C ALA A 112 -9.60 0.78 2.49
N ILE A 113 -8.56 -0.06 2.43
CA ILE A 113 -8.26 -1.04 3.48
C ILE A 113 -7.95 -0.34 4.81
N ASP A 114 -7.16 0.73 4.80
CA ASP A 114 -6.87 1.50 6.02
C ASP A 114 -8.13 2.13 6.63
N SER A 115 -9.11 2.48 5.82
CA SER A 115 -10.39 3.03 6.27
C SER A 115 -11.33 2.02 6.92
N LEU A 116 -11.08 0.72 6.78
CA LEU A 116 -11.89 -0.31 7.42
C LEU A 116 -11.82 -0.21 8.94
N PRO A 117 -12.91 -0.55 9.66
CA PRO A 117 -12.85 -0.70 11.12
C PRO A 117 -11.73 -1.67 11.52
N GLU A 118 -11.05 -1.39 12.62
CA GLU A 118 -9.82 -2.10 13.03
C GLU A 118 -9.95 -3.62 12.98
N LYS A 119 -10.97 -4.18 13.63
CA LYS A 119 -11.19 -5.64 13.64
C LYS A 119 -11.50 -6.21 12.25
N CYS A 120 -12.23 -5.46 11.46
CA CYS A 120 -12.57 -5.83 10.09
C CYS A 120 -11.32 -5.86 9.21
N ARG A 121 -10.47 -4.84 9.34
CA ARG A 121 -9.20 -4.73 8.63
C ARG A 121 -8.25 -5.87 9.02
N GLU A 122 -8.10 -6.14 10.30
CA GLU A 122 -7.24 -7.21 10.83
C GLU A 122 -7.63 -8.57 10.24
N VAL A 123 -8.89 -8.94 10.34
CA VAL A 123 -9.41 -10.20 9.78
C VAL A 123 -9.23 -10.26 8.26
N PHE A 124 -9.48 -9.15 7.57
CA PHE A 124 -9.32 -9.08 6.12
C PHE A 124 -7.85 -9.27 5.70
N ILE A 125 -6.91 -8.63 6.38
CA ILE A 125 -5.47 -8.76 6.10
C ILE A 125 -5.00 -10.19 6.34
N LEU A 126 -5.36 -10.80 7.47
CA LEU A 126 -5.00 -12.19 7.76
C LEU A 126 -5.52 -13.17 6.70
N SER A 127 -6.74 -12.96 6.23
CA SER A 127 -7.31 -13.78 5.16
C SER A 127 -6.65 -13.57 3.81
N LYS A 128 -6.40 -12.33 3.40
CA LYS A 128 -5.98 -12.01 2.04
C LYS A 128 -4.47 -11.89 1.86
N ARG A 129 -3.76 -11.34 2.83
CA ARG A 129 -2.29 -11.25 2.78
C ARG A 129 -1.65 -12.56 3.21
N ASP A 130 -2.07 -13.09 4.35
CA ASP A 130 -1.42 -14.24 4.98
C ASP A 130 -2.03 -15.58 4.54
N GLY A 131 -3.15 -15.52 3.82
CA GLY A 131 -3.79 -16.71 3.26
C GLY A 131 -4.40 -17.65 4.30
N LEU A 132 -4.64 -17.16 5.53
CA LEU A 132 -5.21 -17.96 6.61
C LEU A 132 -6.67 -18.34 6.31
N LYS A 133 -7.03 -19.55 6.68
CA LYS A 133 -8.41 -20.01 6.64
C LYS A 133 -9.23 -19.37 7.77
N TYR A 134 -10.52 -19.31 7.62
CA TYR A 134 -11.40 -18.69 8.62
C TYR A 134 -11.28 -19.36 10.01
N GLU A 135 -11.08 -20.66 10.04
CA GLU A 135 -10.85 -21.43 11.26
C GLU A 135 -9.53 -21.01 11.95
N GLU A 136 -8.48 -20.83 11.18
CA GLU A 136 -7.17 -20.40 11.68
C GLU A 136 -7.21 -18.95 12.21
N ILE A 137 -7.92 -18.05 11.51
CA ILE A 137 -8.13 -16.67 11.97
C ILE A 137 -8.96 -16.65 13.26
N ALA A 138 -10.01 -17.47 13.33
CA ALA A 138 -10.86 -17.57 14.50
C ALA A 138 -10.06 -18.02 15.74
N GLU A 139 -9.18 -19.01 15.58
CA GLU A 139 -8.29 -19.49 16.63
C GLU A 139 -7.29 -18.42 17.05
N GLU A 140 -6.61 -17.78 16.10
CA GLU A 140 -5.59 -16.76 16.35
C GLU A 140 -6.15 -15.53 17.08
N LEU A 141 -7.35 -15.08 16.70
CA LEU A 141 -7.97 -13.88 17.26
C LEU A 141 -8.96 -14.16 18.41
N GLY A 142 -9.17 -15.42 18.77
CA GLY A 142 -10.15 -15.78 19.80
C GLY A 142 -11.59 -15.45 19.40
N LEU A 143 -11.94 -15.58 18.13
CA LEU A 143 -13.25 -15.29 17.55
C LEU A 143 -13.96 -16.59 17.12
N SER A 144 -15.28 -16.52 16.93
CA SER A 144 -15.98 -17.59 16.24
C SER A 144 -15.76 -17.52 14.73
N VAL A 145 -15.78 -18.66 14.05
CA VAL A 145 -15.70 -18.72 12.57
C VAL A 145 -16.78 -17.88 11.92
N ASN A 146 -17.97 -17.84 12.52
CA ASN A 146 -19.07 -17.02 12.02
C ASN A 146 -18.77 -15.51 12.15
N THR A 147 -18.14 -15.10 13.24
CA THR A 147 -17.67 -13.72 13.42
C THR A 147 -16.62 -13.35 12.35
N VAL A 148 -15.64 -14.23 12.08
CA VAL A 148 -14.65 -14.03 11.02
C VAL A 148 -15.34 -13.87 9.67
N ARG A 149 -16.29 -14.74 9.34
CA ARG A 149 -17.05 -14.66 8.09
C ARG A 149 -17.80 -13.34 7.96
N ASN A 150 -18.44 -12.89 9.02
CA ASN A 150 -19.17 -11.62 9.04
C ASN A 150 -18.23 -10.42 8.86
N GLN A 151 -17.04 -10.42 9.47
CA GLN A 151 -16.04 -9.36 9.30
C GLN A 151 -15.49 -9.33 7.86
N ILE A 152 -15.24 -10.49 7.26
CA ILE A 152 -14.82 -10.57 5.85
C ILE A 152 -15.93 -10.02 4.93
N SER A 153 -17.17 -10.43 5.15
CA SER A 153 -18.30 -9.94 4.34
C SER A 153 -18.47 -8.43 4.44
N LYS A 154 -18.30 -7.87 5.64
CA LYS A 154 -18.34 -6.43 5.87
C LYS A 154 -17.20 -5.71 5.16
N ALA A 155 -15.97 -6.24 5.24
CA ALA A 155 -14.81 -5.69 4.55
C ALA A 155 -15.03 -5.66 3.03
N LEU A 156 -15.47 -6.78 2.47
CA LEU A 156 -15.74 -6.90 1.04
C LEU A 156 -16.82 -5.94 0.56
N LYS A 157 -17.87 -5.75 1.34
CA LYS A 157 -18.93 -4.80 1.02
C LYS A 157 -18.40 -3.37 0.96
N VAL A 158 -17.65 -2.94 1.97
CA VAL A 158 -17.05 -1.60 2.02
C VAL A 158 -16.08 -1.39 0.85
N LEU A 159 -15.21 -2.35 0.59
CA LEU A 159 -14.23 -2.27 -0.49
C LEU A 159 -14.90 -2.27 -1.87
N LYS A 160 -15.95 -3.05 -2.06
CA LYS A 160 -16.71 -3.10 -3.30
C LYS A 160 -17.44 -1.79 -3.59
N GLU A 161 -18.03 -1.17 -2.58
CA GLU A 161 -18.71 0.12 -2.70
C GLU A 161 -17.72 1.25 -2.97
N GLY A 162 -16.54 1.19 -2.35
CA GLY A 162 -15.51 2.20 -2.51
C GLY A 162 -14.72 2.12 -3.81
N VAL A 163 -14.51 0.93 -4.37
CA VAL A 163 -13.59 0.73 -5.50
C VAL A 163 -13.99 -0.46 -6.38
N HIS A 164 -14.90 -0.22 -7.28
CA HIS A 164 -15.46 -1.27 -8.15
C HIS A 164 -14.41 -2.06 -8.96
N LYS A 165 -13.30 -1.43 -9.35
CA LYS A 165 -12.20 -2.07 -10.10
C LYS A 165 -11.26 -2.93 -9.25
N LEU A 166 -11.25 -2.77 -7.93
CA LEU A 166 -10.32 -3.46 -7.04
C LEU A 166 -10.79 -4.84 -6.62
N TYR A 167 -12.08 -5.09 -6.74
CA TYR A 167 -12.64 -6.41 -6.47
C TYR A 167 -12.02 -7.48 -7.36
N THR A 168 -11.77 -7.16 -8.62
CA THR A 168 -11.11 -8.04 -9.59
C THR A 168 -9.64 -8.32 -9.28
N PHE A 169 -8.94 -7.40 -8.67
CA PHE A 169 -7.52 -7.57 -8.33
C PHE A 169 -7.31 -8.58 -7.19
N PHE A 170 -8.20 -8.61 -6.20
CA PHE A 170 -8.11 -9.55 -5.08
C PHE A 170 -8.78 -10.90 -5.34
N PHE A 171 -9.69 -10.98 -6.30
CA PHE A 171 -10.57 -12.13 -6.48
C PHE A 171 -10.50 -12.76 -7.88
N ALA A 172 -9.69 -12.21 -8.75
CA ALA A 172 -9.27 -12.88 -9.97
C ALA A 172 -8.03 -13.70 -9.71
#